data_b93d3df7d3eccfb34ca84fc2a648fd9b
#
_entry.id   b93d3df7d3eccfb34ca84fc2a648fd9b
#
_cell.length_a   1.000
_cell.length_b   1.000
_cell.length_c   1.000
_cell.angle_alpha   90.00
_cell.angle_beta   90.00
_cell.angle_gamma   90.00
#
_symmetry.space_group_name_H-M   'P 1'
#
loop_
_entity.id
_entity.type
_entity.pdbx_description
1 polymer ?
#
loop_
_entity_poly.entity_id
_entity_poly.type
_entity_poly.pdbx_seq_one_letter_code
_entity_poly.pdbx_strand_id
1 'polypeptide(L)'
;MALDDKAALVLMKLGHLAVQRDREAYLRGLVDLCSQAVDAERCTVYIVDHKKKELWARVAQRTATEIRLPIGEGLAGHAALTGETVNVPDAYADARFDRNVDLRTGFRTLNMLVVPVWGSDGRVVVGVIQALNKRNGAFERHDQMLLEQIAETVGPVLEHIPVEG
;
A
#
# COMPACT_ATOMS: atom_id res chain seq x y z
N MET A 1 12.99 1.84 -19.71
CA MET A 1 12.08 3.01 -19.64
C MET A 1 12.68 4.01 -18.65
N ALA A 2 12.81 5.26 -19.04
CA ALA A 2 13.28 6.32 -18.14
C ALA A 2 12.29 6.52 -16.98
N LEU A 3 12.78 7.01 -15.83
CA LEU A 3 11.93 7.25 -14.65
C LEU A 3 10.78 8.20 -14.95
N ASP A 4 11.05 9.27 -15.73
CA ASP A 4 10.02 10.24 -16.08
C ASP A 4 8.92 9.61 -16.97
N ASP A 5 9.31 8.74 -17.89
CA ASP A 5 8.37 8.02 -18.75
C ASP A 5 7.50 7.04 -17.92
N LYS A 6 8.12 6.39 -16.95
CA LYS A 6 7.42 5.49 -16.05
C LYS A 6 6.41 6.25 -15.18
N ALA A 7 6.82 7.39 -14.63
CA ALA A 7 5.93 8.23 -13.84
C ALA A 7 4.74 8.74 -14.67
N ALA A 8 5.00 9.19 -15.89
CA ALA A 8 3.95 9.64 -16.80
C ALA A 8 2.95 8.52 -17.13
N LEU A 9 3.44 7.31 -17.38
CA LEU A 9 2.59 6.15 -17.64
C LEU A 9 1.73 5.80 -16.43
N VAL A 10 2.31 5.84 -15.24
CA VAL A 10 1.58 5.59 -13.98
C VAL A 10 0.47 6.63 -13.79
N LEU A 11 0.76 7.91 -13.99
CA LEU A 11 -0.24 8.98 -13.87
C LEU A 11 -1.38 8.79 -14.88
N MET A 12 -1.07 8.39 -16.10
CA MET A 12 -2.08 8.10 -17.13
C MET A 12 -2.99 6.93 -16.69
N LYS A 13 -2.40 5.87 -16.17
CA LYS A 13 -3.16 4.71 -15.68
C LYS A 13 -4.02 5.06 -14.47
N LEU A 14 -3.54 5.93 -13.57
CA LEU A 14 -4.35 6.46 -12.47
C LEU A 14 -5.57 7.22 -12.98
N GLY A 15 -5.41 8.02 -14.02
CA GLY A 15 -6.52 8.73 -14.64
C GLY A 15 -7.58 7.79 -15.20
N HIS A 16 -7.17 6.71 -15.86
CA HIS A 16 -8.08 5.67 -16.32
C HIS A 16 -8.79 4.95 -15.17
N LEU A 17 -8.05 4.70 -14.08
CA LEU A 17 -8.60 4.04 -12.91
C LEU A 17 -9.64 4.92 -12.20
N ALA A 18 -9.46 6.23 -12.22
CA ALA A 18 -10.34 7.19 -11.55
C ALA A 18 -11.78 7.18 -12.10
N VAL A 19 -12.00 6.71 -13.34
CA VAL A 19 -13.35 6.60 -13.91
C VAL A 19 -14.05 5.29 -13.55
N GLN A 20 -13.37 4.39 -12.86
CA GLN A 20 -13.94 3.13 -12.40
C GLN A 20 -14.92 3.37 -11.28
N ARG A 21 -16.18 2.92 -11.45
CA ARG A 21 -17.26 3.13 -10.48
C ARG A 21 -17.37 2.02 -9.45
N ASP A 22 -16.92 0.80 -9.79
CA ASP A 22 -16.90 -0.33 -8.88
C ASP A 22 -15.69 -0.21 -7.95
N ARG A 23 -15.94 -0.11 -6.64
CA ARG A 23 -14.89 0.04 -5.63
C ARG A 23 -13.92 -1.13 -5.59
N GLU A 24 -14.41 -2.36 -5.73
CA GLU A 24 -13.52 -3.53 -5.76
C GLU A 24 -12.62 -3.51 -7.00
N ALA A 25 -13.17 -3.17 -8.16
CA ALA A 25 -12.40 -3.04 -9.38
C ALA A 25 -11.37 -1.90 -9.27
N TYR A 26 -11.75 -0.79 -8.65
CA TYR A 26 -10.83 0.33 -8.39
C TYR A 26 -9.66 -0.12 -7.50
N LEU A 27 -9.95 -0.74 -6.37
CA LEU A 27 -8.92 -1.18 -5.42
C LEU A 27 -8.01 -2.25 -6.03
N ARG A 28 -8.58 -3.18 -6.79
CA ARG A 28 -7.81 -4.23 -7.48
C ARG A 28 -6.87 -3.61 -8.51
N GLY A 29 -7.38 -2.67 -9.31
CA GLY A 29 -6.59 -1.94 -10.28
C GLY A 29 -5.48 -1.12 -9.63
N LEU A 30 -5.77 -0.50 -8.49
CA LEU A 30 -4.78 0.27 -7.74
C LEU A 30 -3.66 -0.63 -7.18
N VAL A 31 -4.00 -1.78 -6.63
CA VAL A 31 -3.03 -2.78 -6.15
C VAL A 31 -2.10 -3.20 -7.29
N ASP A 32 -2.67 -3.54 -8.44
CA ASP A 32 -1.87 -3.97 -9.60
C ASP A 32 -0.98 -2.84 -10.12
N LEU A 33 -1.51 -1.63 -10.17
CA LEU A 33 -0.74 -0.47 -10.61
C LEU A 33 0.43 -0.18 -9.66
N CYS A 34 0.21 -0.22 -8.35
CA CYS A 34 1.28 -0.01 -7.37
C CYS A 34 2.36 -1.08 -7.49
N SER A 35 1.95 -2.34 -7.62
CA SER A 35 2.88 -3.47 -7.77
C SER A 35 3.76 -3.30 -9.01
N GLN A 36 3.17 -2.93 -10.13
CA GLN A 36 3.90 -2.69 -11.37
C GLN A 36 4.79 -1.45 -11.30
N ALA A 37 4.30 -0.38 -10.68
CA ALA A 37 5.02 0.89 -10.60
C ALA A 37 6.37 0.75 -9.90
N VAL A 38 6.44 -0.02 -8.83
CA VAL A 38 7.67 -0.20 -8.05
C VAL A 38 8.30 -1.59 -8.25
N ASP A 39 7.77 -2.37 -9.18
CA ASP A 39 8.28 -3.71 -9.51
C ASP A 39 8.35 -4.60 -8.26
N ALA A 40 7.27 -4.66 -7.51
CA ALA A 40 7.13 -5.48 -6.32
C ALA A 40 6.43 -6.81 -6.64
N GLU A 41 6.79 -7.83 -5.92
CA GLU A 41 6.15 -9.15 -6.05
C GLU A 41 4.70 -9.12 -5.59
N ARG A 42 4.43 -8.39 -4.50
CA ARG A 42 3.07 -8.19 -3.95
C ARG A 42 2.87 -6.77 -3.50
N CYS A 43 1.61 -6.35 -3.52
CA CYS A 43 1.20 -5.07 -2.98
C CYS A 43 -0.16 -5.23 -2.28
N THR A 44 -0.36 -4.47 -1.21
CA THR A 44 -1.63 -4.41 -0.50
C THR A 44 -1.99 -2.94 -0.28
N VAL A 45 -3.25 -2.61 -0.50
CA VAL A 45 -3.79 -1.28 -0.18
C VAL A 45 -4.77 -1.45 0.98
N TYR A 46 -4.45 -0.79 2.09
CA TYR A 46 -5.30 -0.79 3.28
C TYR A 46 -6.11 0.50 3.35
N ILE A 47 -7.34 0.37 3.82
CA ILE A 47 -8.18 1.49 4.23
C ILE A 47 -8.14 1.57 5.75
N VAL A 48 -8.03 2.77 6.30
CA VAL A 48 -8.01 2.95 7.76
C VAL A 48 -9.44 3.07 8.28
N ASP A 49 -9.77 2.21 9.24
CA ASP A 49 -11.01 2.27 9.99
C ASP A 49 -10.74 2.96 11.32
N HIS A 50 -11.01 4.27 11.39
CA HIS A 50 -10.74 5.06 12.59
C HIS A 50 -11.66 4.72 13.76
N LYS A 51 -12.84 4.18 13.50
CA LYS A 51 -13.77 3.77 14.56
C LYS A 51 -13.25 2.55 15.30
N LYS A 52 -12.78 1.56 14.56
CA LYS A 52 -12.24 0.32 15.13
C LYS A 52 -10.75 0.37 15.40
N LYS A 53 -10.08 1.43 14.97
CA LYS A 53 -8.61 1.58 15.04
C LYS A 53 -7.89 0.43 14.36
N GLU A 54 -8.35 0.09 13.17
CA GLU A 54 -7.82 -1.01 12.37
C GLU A 54 -7.50 -0.57 10.95
N LEU A 55 -6.60 -1.29 10.31
CA LEU A 55 -6.41 -1.28 8.87
C LEU A 55 -7.25 -2.40 8.27
N TRP A 56 -7.87 -2.13 7.14
CA TRP A 56 -8.71 -3.08 6.45
C TRP A 56 -8.31 -3.18 4.98
N ALA A 57 -8.13 -4.41 4.49
CA ALA A 57 -7.93 -4.70 3.08
C ALA A 57 -8.79 -5.88 2.67
N ARG A 58 -9.67 -5.68 1.70
CA ARG A 58 -10.49 -6.73 1.14
C ARG A 58 -9.82 -7.38 -0.05
N VAL A 59 -9.07 -6.60 -0.81
CA VAL A 59 -8.37 -7.06 -1.99
C VAL A 59 -6.88 -6.95 -1.76
N ALA A 60 -6.26 -8.11 -1.60
CA ALA A 60 -4.82 -8.26 -1.65
C ALA A 60 -4.50 -9.20 -2.79
N GLN A 61 -3.38 -8.99 -3.46
CA GLN A 61 -2.97 -9.89 -4.53
C GLN A 61 -2.79 -11.31 -3.98
N ARG A 62 -3.34 -12.28 -4.70
CA ARG A 62 -3.26 -13.72 -4.40
C ARG A 62 -4.00 -14.19 -3.15
N THR A 63 -4.76 -13.31 -2.50
CA THR A 63 -5.68 -13.72 -1.46
C THR A 63 -7.05 -13.12 -1.75
N ALA A 64 -8.10 -13.88 -1.52
CA ALA A 64 -9.47 -13.41 -1.66
C ALA A 64 -10.09 -13.07 -0.31
N THR A 65 -9.30 -13.14 0.77
CA THR A 65 -9.78 -12.94 2.12
C THR A 65 -9.57 -11.52 2.60
N GLU A 66 -10.48 -11.07 3.45
CA GLU A 66 -10.37 -9.81 4.16
C GLU A 66 -9.21 -9.87 5.15
N ILE A 67 -8.42 -8.80 5.18
CA ILE A 67 -7.32 -8.65 6.12
C ILE A 67 -7.65 -7.47 7.03
N ARG A 68 -7.54 -7.68 8.35
CA ARG A 68 -7.65 -6.61 9.35
C ARG A 68 -6.45 -6.64 10.26
N LEU A 69 -5.89 -5.47 10.51
CA LEU A 69 -4.72 -5.28 11.38
C LEU A 69 -4.99 -4.11 12.33
N PRO A 70 -4.62 -4.20 13.61
CA PRO A 70 -4.68 -3.03 14.49
C PRO A 70 -3.73 -1.92 14.03
N ILE A 71 -4.15 -0.67 14.19
CA ILE A 71 -3.26 0.48 14.00
C ILE A 71 -2.15 0.37 15.06
N GLY A 72 -0.91 0.58 14.63
CA GLY A 72 0.26 0.48 15.50
C GLY A 72 0.96 -0.87 15.48
N GLU A 73 0.33 -1.91 14.93
CA GLU A 73 0.94 -3.24 14.83
C GLU A 73 1.48 -3.50 13.43
N GLY A 74 2.65 -4.11 13.36
CA GLY A 74 3.34 -4.37 12.11
C GLY A 74 3.79 -3.08 11.42
N LEU A 75 4.39 -3.21 10.24
CA LEU A 75 4.88 -2.05 9.50
C LEU A 75 3.74 -1.20 8.91
N ALA A 76 2.69 -1.83 8.40
CA ALA A 76 1.54 -1.10 7.90
C ALA A 76 0.84 -0.34 9.03
N GLY A 77 0.65 -0.98 10.19
CA GLY A 77 0.05 -0.33 11.36
C GLY A 77 0.92 0.81 11.91
N HIS A 78 2.23 0.66 11.86
CA HIS A 78 3.18 1.71 12.24
C HIS A 78 3.05 2.93 11.31
N ALA A 79 2.98 2.72 10.00
CA ALA A 79 2.80 3.80 9.04
C ALA A 79 1.47 4.53 9.23
N ALA A 80 0.40 3.79 9.54
CA ALA A 80 -0.91 4.38 9.81
C ALA A 80 -0.88 5.24 11.08
N LEU A 81 -0.16 4.80 12.10
CA LEU A 81 -0.06 5.50 13.38
C LEU A 81 0.80 6.77 13.28
N THR A 82 1.95 6.66 12.62
CA THR A 82 2.96 7.74 12.62
C THR A 82 2.85 8.67 11.42
N GLY A 83 2.24 8.22 10.32
CA GLY A 83 2.25 8.97 9.07
C GLY A 83 3.59 8.97 8.36
N GLU A 84 4.50 8.07 8.73
CA GLU A 84 5.82 7.97 8.13
C GLU A 84 5.89 6.89 7.05
N THR A 85 6.59 7.21 5.96
CA THR A 85 7.00 6.21 4.99
C THR A 85 8.13 5.37 5.57
N VAL A 86 8.06 4.06 5.40
CA VAL A 86 9.08 3.14 5.90
C VAL A 86 9.61 2.29 4.75
N ASN A 87 10.92 2.33 4.54
CA ASN A 87 11.62 1.47 3.60
C ASN A 87 12.47 0.48 4.39
N VAL A 88 12.13 -0.79 4.32
CA VAL A 88 12.78 -1.86 5.09
C VAL A 88 13.51 -2.79 4.14
N PRO A 89 14.85 -2.68 4.04
CA PRO A 89 15.61 -3.53 3.14
C PRO A 89 15.71 -4.98 3.59
N ASP A 90 15.56 -5.26 4.88
CA ASP A 90 15.56 -6.61 5.44
C ASP A 90 14.45 -6.73 6.48
N ALA A 91 13.33 -7.35 6.09
CA ALA A 91 12.14 -7.43 6.92
C ALA A 91 12.40 -8.17 8.24
N TYR A 92 13.14 -9.28 8.19
CA TYR A 92 13.39 -10.10 9.38
C TYR A 92 14.35 -9.46 10.37
N ALA A 93 15.10 -8.44 9.96
CA ALA A 93 15.96 -7.66 10.83
C ALA A 93 15.22 -6.47 11.48
N ASP A 94 13.99 -6.17 11.06
CA ASP A 94 13.20 -5.05 11.59
C ASP A 94 12.25 -5.55 12.68
N ALA A 95 12.36 -4.97 13.88
CA ALA A 95 11.55 -5.38 15.04
C ALA A 95 10.05 -5.11 14.87
N ARG A 96 9.67 -4.21 13.95
CA ARG A 96 8.26 -3.89 13.66
C ARG A 96 7.59 -4.91 12.75
N PHE A 97 8.37 -5.76 12.08
CA PHE A 97 7.83 -6.75 11.15
C PHE A 97 7.16 -7.91 11.91
N ASP A 98 5.93 -8.22 11.51
CA ASP A 98 5.17 -9.35 12.08
C ASP A 98 5.44 -10.63 11.26
N ARG A 99 6.31 -11.48 11.77
CA ARG A 99 6.67 -12.75 11.13
C ARG A 99 5.52 -13.75 11.07
N ASN A 100 4.50 -13.58 11.90
CA ASN A 100 3.36 -14.50 11.94
C ASN A 100 2.57 -14.48 10.63
N VAL A 101 2.56 -13.36 9.91
CA VAL A 101 1.92 -13.27 8.60
C VAL A 101 2.60 -14.24 7.62
N ASP A 102 3.93 -14.26 7.58
CA ASP A 102 4.68 -15.18 6.72
C ASP A 102 4.44 -16.64 7.10
N LEU A 103 4.40 -16.93 8.40
CA LEU A 103 4.14 -18.30 8.88
C LEU A 103 2.76 -18.80 8.47
N ARG A 104 1.75 -17.92 8.51
CA ARG A 104 0.37 -18.31 8.15
C ARG A 104 0.16 -18.44 6.65
N THR A 105 0.85 -17.64 5.85
CA THR A 105 0.60 -17.57 4.41
C THR A 105 1.59 -18.39 3.59
N GLY A 106 2.71 -18.80 4.16
CA GLY A 106 3.80 -19.45 3.44
C GLY A 106 4.60 -18.52 2.54
N PHE A 107 4.27 -17.24 2.54
CA PHE A 107 5.01 -16.22 1.79
C PHE A 107 6.26 -15.81 2.56
N ARG A 108 7.37 -15.58 1.86
CA ARG A 108 8.58 -15.05 2.50
C ARG A 108 8.76 -13.58 2.16
N THR A 109 8.62 -12.73 3.16
CA THR A 109 8.86 -11.29 3.02
C THR A 109 10.36 -11.01 3.16
N LEU A 110 10.96 -10.42 2.14
CA LEU A 110 12.39 -10.07 2.12
C LEU A 110 12.58 -8.59 2.45
N ASN A 111 11.89 -7.72 1.74
CA ASN A 111 11.93 -6.28 1.94
C ASN A 111 10.56 -5.67 1.73
N MET A 112 10.37 -4.45 2.24
CA MET A 112 9.09 -3.78 2.23
C MET A 112 9.26 -2.29 2.00
N LEU A 113 8.29 -1.72 1.29
CA LEU A 113 8.11 -0.27 1.19
C LEU A 113 6.67 0.02 1.60
N VAL A 114 6.50 0.79 2.66
CA VAL A 114 5.19 1.08 3.24
C VAL A 114 4.98 2.59 3.26
N VAL A 115 3.92 3.03 2.61
CA VAL A 115 3.64 4.45 2.41
C VAL A 115 2.26 4.77 2.97
N PRO A 116 2.14 5.77 3.89
CA PRO A 116 0.83 6.22 4.34
C PRO A 116 0.12 7.00 3.24
N VAL A 117 -1.19 6.90 3.21
CA VAL A 117 -2.05 7.67 2.30
C VAL A 117 -2.82 8.69 3.13
N TRP A 118 -2.59 9.97 2.84
CA TRP A 118 -3.25 11.07 3.54
C TRP A 118 -4.55 11.46 2.84
N GLY A 119 -5.55 11.82 3.62
CA GLY A 119 -6.79 12.39 3.09
C GLY A 119 -6.58 13.75 2.44
N SER A 120 -7.63 14.30 1.84
CA SER A 120 -7.53 15.54 1.05
C SER A 120 -7.08 16.75 1.85
N ASP A 121 -7.30 16.79 3.18
CA ASP A 121 -6.85 17.89 4.03
C ASP A 121 -5.40 17.72 4.52
N GLY A 122 -4.77 16.57 4.27
CA GLY A 122 -3.41 16.28 4.70
C GLY A 122 -3.24 16.08 6.20
N ARG A 123 -4.31 15.88 6.96
CA ARG A 123 -4.26 15.78 8.43
C ARG A 123 -4.48 14.39 8.98
N VAL A 124 -5.16 13.54 8.22
CA VAL A 124 -5.56 12.21 8.67
C VAL A 124 -5.08 11.18 7.67
N VAL A 125 -4.46 10.12 8.18
CA VAL A 125 -4.08 8.97 7.35
C VAL A 125 -5.34 8.16 7.08
N VAL A 126 -5.68 7.99 5.81
CA VAL A 126 -6.89 7.29 5.37
C VAL A 126 -6.62 5.92 4.79
N GLY A 127 -5.36 5.62 4.53
CA GLY A 127 -4.96 4.32 4.01
C GLY A 127 -3.45 4.10 4.12
N VAL A 128 -3.03 2.92 3.71
CA VAL A 128 -1.60 2.54 3.65
C VAL A 128 -1.40 1.70 2.40
N ILE A 129 -0.35 2.00 1.65
CA ILE A 129 0.09 1.17 0.52
C ILE A 129 1.34 0.42 0.97
N GLN A 130 1.30 -0.91 0.87
CA GLN A 130 2.40 -1.77 1.28
C GLN A 130 2.88 -2.59 0.09
N ALA A 131 4.13 -2.38 -0.32
CA ALA A 131 4.78 -3.15 -1.36
C ALA A 131 5.77 -4.13 -0.74
N LEU A 132 5.73 -5.38 -1.20
CA LEU A 132 6.57 -6.47 -0.67
C LEU A 132 7.44 -7.04 -1.78
N ASN A 133 8.72 -7.22 -1.47
CA ASN A 133 9.71 -7.90 -2.30
C ASN A 133 9.94 -7.23 -3.65
N LYS A 134 10.79 -6.23 -3.65
CA LYS A 134 11.31 -5.62 -4.87
C LYS A 134 12.00 -6.71 -5.70
N ARG A 135 11.63 -6.85 -6.96
CA ARG A 135 12.32 -7.75 -7.87
C ARG A 135 13.72 -7.21 -8.15
N ASN A 136 14.72 -8.07 -8.07
CA ASN A 136 16.10 -7.73 -8.36
C ASN A 136 16.72 -6.67 -7.42
N GLY A 137 16.42 -6.74 -6.13
CA GLY A 137 17.05 -5.86 -5.15
C GLY A 137 16.13 -5.36 -4.05
N ALA A 138 16.46 -4.21 -3.50
CA ALA A 138 15.67 -3.51 -2.51
C ALA A 138 14.96 -2.30 -3.14
N PHE A 139 13.94 -1.80 -2.46
CA PHE A 139 13.27 -0.58 -2.91
C PHE A 139 14.22 0.62 -2.80
N GLU A 140 14.27 1.41 -3.85
CA GLU A 140 15.13 2.57 -3.95
C GLU A 140 14.33 3.87 -3.74
N ARG A 141 15.04 5.00 -3.66
CA ARG A 141 14.39 6.29 -3.44
C ARG A 141 13.36 6.62 -4.52
N HIS A 142 13.63 6.32 -5.78
CA HIS A 142 12.67 6.58 -6.85
C HIS A 142 11.40 5.73 -6.73
N ASP A 143 11.50 4.52 -6.20
CA ASP A 143 10.34 3.69 -5.89
C ASP A 143 9.48 4.36 -4.80
N GLN A 144 10.13 4.86 -3.75
CA GLN A 144 9.44 5.57 -2.68
C GLN A 144 8.73 6.81 -3.19
N MET A 145 9.42 7.63 -3.97
CA MET A 145 8.85 8.85 -4.52
C MET A 145 7.64 8.56 -5.41
N LEU A 146 7.72 7.53 -6.25
CA LEU A 146 6.63 7.17 -7.13
C LEU A 146 5.43 6.65 -6.35
N LEU A 147 5.66 5.81 -5.35
CA LEU A 147 4.57 5.27 -4.52
C LEU A 147 3.92 6.37 -3.67
N GLU A 148 4.70 7.31 -3.17
CA GLU A 148 4.19 8.49 -2.45
C GLU A 148 3.34 9.38 -3.36
N GLN A 149 3.73 9.53 -4.63
CA GLN A 149 2.96 10.29 -5.61
C GLN A 149 1.63 9.61 -5.92
N ILE A 150 1.62 8.29 -6.05
CA ILE A 150 0.37 7.52 -6.19
C ILE A 150 -0.50 7.73 -4.96
N ALA A 151 0.06 7.61 -3.77
CA ALA A 151 -0.65 7.78 -2.51
C ALA A 151 -1.31 9.17 -2.42
N GLU A 152 -0.59 10.21 -2.79
CA GLU A 152 -1.12 11.59 -2.81
C GLU A 152 -2.32 11.71 -3.75
N THR A 153 -2.23 11.08 -4.92
CA THR A 153 -3.29 11.15 -5.93
C THR A 153 -4.56 10.41 -5.49
N VAL A 154 -4.42 9.25 -4.82
CA VAL A 154 -5.57 8.41 -4.48
C VAL A 154 -6.17 8.69 -3.10
N GLY A 155 -5.50 9.49 -2.27
CA GLY A 155 -5.98 9.82 -0.93
C GLY A 155 -7.42 10.33 -0.91
N PRO A 156 -7.78 11.32 -1.75
CA PRO A 156 -9.16 11.82 -1.81
C PRO A 156 -10.20 10.76 -2.18
N VAL A 157 -9.82 9.73 -2.93
CA VAL A 157 -10.72 8.63 -3.27
C VAL A 157 -10.83 7.65 -2.10
N LEU A 158 -9.69 7.27 -1.51
CA LEU A 158 -9.67 6.28 -0.43
C LEU A 158 -10.43 6.77 0.82
N GLU A 159 -10.39 8.07 1.12
CA GLU A 159 -11.08 8.62 2.28
C GLU A 159 -12.60 8.44 2.23
N HIS A 160 -13.17 8.26 1.03
CA HIS A 160 -14.59 8.07 0.82
C HIS A 160 -15.01 6.62 0.64
N ILE A 161 -14.08 5.69 0.70
CA ILE A 161 -14.42 4.27 0.63
C ILE A 161 -14.85 3.80 2.01
N PRO A 162 -16.12 3.36 2.17
CA PRO A 162 -16.58 2.87 3.47
C PRO A 162 -15.93 1.53 3.81
N VAL A 163 -15.58 1.39 5.07
CA VAL A 163 -15.10 0.12 5.62
C VAL A 163 -16.28 -0.71 6.03
N GLU A 164 -16.40 -1.91 5.47
CA GLU A 164 -17.47 -2.84 5.76
C GLU A 164 -17.15 -3.65 7.03
N GLY A 165 -18.18 -3.97 7.76
CA GLY A 165 -18.08 -4.81 8.96
C GLY A 165 -18.42 -4.16 10.22
#